data_a8121825ec8f0e8d33ca04b8093701e2
#
_entry.id   a8121825ec8f0e8d33ca04b8093701e2
#
_cell.length_a   1.000
_cell.length_b   1.000
_cell.length_c   1.000
_cell.angle_alpha   90.00
_cell.angle_beta   90.00
_cell.angle_gamma   90.00
#
_symmetry.space_group_name_H-M   'P 1'
#
loop_
_entity.id
_entity.type
_entity.pdbx_description
1 polymer ?
#
loop_
_entity_poly.entity_id
_entity_poly.type
_entity_poly.pdbx_seq_one_letter_code
_entity_poly.pdbx_strand_id
1 'polypeptide(L)'
;MVNRLVNLITHVLNQNTIGLPAKSIAKQIREISGEDVRKSDINPILYKNKYLFESRNYSPPLWFLKQNLNEFKPPKKNNDLKKEILVNFKNKRDEYLENNEDFNSKKVFNLRRSLYSWQKSSIEKWNFNNGKGIIEAVTGSGKSLCGVAVVKQLLEEEKTCIVLVPSIVLLNQWKTIFLQELDFEVTSLVGGKYKWSFDGNSPITIGVVNSVIKRTNELDGFFDLLIVDECHRFGSIQNRKALFDSAVYRLGLTATLERLDNEVEETLIPYFQDIIFKFDIKKALEEDVIAKYHYYSLGIDLFPSELKEYRNQERDRYEVKEQLIQRCDFPSKSEDFNKHLNSPTRQFSQSSLEGILVSKYRKHSTEMKRIVSETENKISLVSKLDQAILSATRTLIFCETIETSRLIKERLLYKGISVTNFHSGLSNSKREDILEELGSGKLKCLVAVRALDEGIDVPDIDLGIIISGTKTKRQMIQRMGRILRRKKDTRNACLVRIYAYDTHECTRFNTNNDDDNLSLINNNADFKEQLDGNEIDSDEFAIKVRGSIFCYT
;
A
#
# COMPACT_ATOMS: atom_id res chain seq x y z
N MET A 1 1.99 13.76 50.70
CA MET A 1 1.59 13.65 49.27
C MET A 1 1.34 12.18 48.87
N VAL A 2 2.28 11.24 49.09
CA VAL A 2 2.13 9.82 48.64
C VAL A 2 0.89 9.14 49.24
N ASN A 3 0.67 9.22 50.56
CA ASN A 3 -0.50 8.59 51.22
C ASN A 3 -1.84 9.17 50.73
N ARG A 4 -1.88 10.44 50.37
CA ARG A 4 -3.08 11.08 49.78
C ARG A 4 -3.39 10.54 48.39
N LEU A 5 -2.37 10.39 47.52
CA LEU A 5 -2.54 9.79 46.21
C LEU A 5 -2.92 8.30 46.27
N VAL A 6 -2.39 7.53 47.24
CA VAL A 6 -2.83 6.15 47.47
C VAL A 6 -4.33 6.10 47.79
N ASN A 7 -4.83 6.99 48.64
CA ASN A 7 -6.25 7.05 49.01
C ASN A 7 -7.12 7.45 47.81
N LEU A 8 -6.68 8.40 46.99
CA LEU A 8 -7.41 8.81 45.78
C LEU A 8 -7.43 7.69 44.71
N ILE A 9 -6.31 6.99 44.51
CA ILE A 9 -6.26 5.82 43.62
C ILE A 9 -7.20 4.72 44.12
N THR A 10 -7.18 4.44 45.43
CA THR A 10 -8.06 3.45 46.06
C THR A 10 -9.53 3.83 45.87
N HIS A 11 -9.88 5.11 46.06
CA HIS A 11 -11.23 5.60 45.85
C HIS A 11 -11.70 5.42 44.43
N VAL A 12 -10.87 5.83 43.43
CA VAL A 12 -11.17 5.68 42.00
C VAL A 12 -11.34 4.22 41.62
N LEU A 13 -10.46 3.33 42.08
CA LEU A 13 -10.53 1.90 41.73
C LEU A 13 -11.66 1.18 42.48
N ASN A 14 -12.09 1.68 43.63
CA ASN A 14 -13.25 1.13 44.36
C ASN A 14 -14.57 1.41 43.61
N GLN A 15 -14.65 2.53 42.93
CA GLN A 15 -15.80 2.87 42.07
C GLN A 15 -15.80 2.18 40.71
N ASN A 16 -14.69 1.53 40.32
CA ASN A 16 -14.51 0.93 39.01
C ASN A 16 -14.08 -0.54 39.11
N THR A 17 -15.05 -1.43 39.26
CA THR A 17 -14.83 -2.89 39.42
C THR A 17 -14.24 -3.57 38.18
N ILE A 18 -14.35 -2.94 37.02
CA ILE A 18 -13.80 -3.46 35.72
C ILE A 18 -12.30 -3.17 35.53
N GLY A 19 -11.67 -2.45 36.48
CA GLY A 19 -10.28 -2.03 36.38
C GLY A 19 -10.04 -0.86 35.44
N LEU A 20 -8.98 -0.09 35.69
CA LEU A 20 -8.64 1.10 34.89
C LEU A 20 -7.16 1.15 34.53
N PRO A 21 -6.82 1.66 33.32
CA PRO A 21 -5.44 2.01 32.97
C PRO A 21 -4.96 3.19 33.83
N ALA A 22 -3.67 3.24 34.16
CA ALA A 22 -3.08 4.32 34.97
C ALA A 22 -3.36 5.74 34.43
N LYS A 23 -3.51 5.89 33.09
CA LYS A 23 -3.90 7.17 32.48
C LYS A 23 -5.32 7.60 32.84
N SER A 24 -6.25 6.64 32.88
CA SER A 24 -7.65 6.88 33.26
C SER A 24 -7.79 7.17 34.74
N ILE A 25 -7.02 6.48 35.60
CA ILE A 25 -6.93 6.76 37.02
C ILE A 25 -6.45 8.21 37.24
N ALA A 26 -5.38 8.64 36.57
CA ALA A 26 -4.88 10.01 36.68
C ALA A 26 -5.92 11.04 36.21
N LYS A 27 -6.70 10.74 35.15
CA LYS A 27 -7.77 11.62 34.66
C LYS A 27 -8.88 11.78 35.71
N GLN A 28 -9.37 10.68 36.28
CA GLN A 28 -10.44 10.73 37.28
C GLN A 28 -10.00 11.39 38.59
N ILE A 29 -8.73 11.20 39.01
CA ILE A 29 -8.19 11.92 40.17
C ILE A 29 -8.19 13.42 39.95
N ARG A 30 -7.79 13.90 38.76
CA ARG A 30 -7.86 15.34 38.44
C ARG A 30 -9.30 15.88 38.50
N GLU A 31 -10.26 15.11 38.00
CA GLU A 31 -11.67 15.49 37.98
C GLU A 31 -12.24 15.57 39.41
N ILE A 32 -11.81 14.70 40.34
CA ILE A 32 -12.29 14.62 41.70
C ILE A 32 -11.58 15.61 42.64
N SER A 33 -10.25 15.75 42.49
CA SER A 33 -9.42 16.51 43.48
C SER A 33 -8.98 17.88 42.99
N GLY A 34 -9.09 18.17 41.67
CA GLY A 34 -8.56 19.39 41.06
C GLY A 34 -7.03 19.43 40.96
N GLU A 35 -6.32 18.38 41.41
CA GLU A 35 -4.85 18.32 41.36
C GLU A 35 -4.33 17.90 39.99
N ASP A 36 -3.24 18.54 39.48
CA ASP A 36 -2.61 18.14 38.19
C ASP A 36 -1.77 16.87 38.36
N VAL A 37 -2.45 15.72 38.43
CA VAL A 37 -1.85 14.39 38.57
C VAL A 37 -1.67 13.75 37.20
N ARG A 38 -0.46 13.27 36.91
CA ARG A 38 -0.10 12.63 35.63
C ARG A 38 0.07 11.13 35.78
N LYS A 39 0.04 10.40 34.68
CA LYS A 39 0.32 8.94 34.65
C LYS A 39 1.68 8.60 35.28
N SER A 40 2.69 9.46 35.11
CA SER A 40 4.01 9.34 35.76
C SER A 40 3.96 9.30 37.28
N ASP A 41 3.01 9.98 37.88
CA ASP A 41 2.85 10.08 39.34
C ASP A 41 2.09 8.87 39.91
N ILE A 42 1.19 8.31 39.09
CA ILE A 42 0.36 7.16 39.45
C ILE A 42 1.13 5.83 39.37
N ASN A 43 1.89 5.60 38.27
CA ASN A 43 2.58 4.34 38.04
C ASN A 43 3.50 3.90 39.19
N PRO A 44 4.40 4.75 39.72
CA PRO A 44 5.25 4.34 40.83
C PRO A 44 4.47 3.90 42.08
N ILE A 45 3.32 4.54 42.34
CA ILE A 45 2.47 4.24 43.50
C ILE A 45 1.79 2.88 43.31
N LEU A 46 1.25 2.60 42.13
CA LEU A 46 0.61 1.33 41.81
C LEU A 46 1.59 0.14 41.93
N TYR A 47 2.78 0.29 41.35
CA TYR A 47 3.81 -0.75 41.40
C TYR A 47 4.43 -0.95 42.79
N LYS A 48 4.52 0.12 43.60
CA LYS A 48 5.06 0.06 44.97
C LYS A 48 4.08 -0.57 45.95
N ASN A 49 2.77 -0.37 45.77
CA ASN A 49 1.73 -0.84 46.67
C ASN A 49 1.01 -2.09 46.14
N LYS A 50 1.77 -3.11 45.74
CA LYS A 50 1.24 -4.39 45.23
C LYS A 50 0.36 -5.16 46.22
N TYR A 51 0.36 -4.80 47.49
CA TYR A 51 -0.53 -5.37 48.51
C TYR A 51 -1.96 -4.81 48.38
N LEU A 52 -2.15 -3.60 47.84
CA LEU A 52 -3.46 -2.97 47.59
C LEU A 52 -3.93 -3.13 46.14
N PHE A 53 -3.01 -3.06 45.20
CA PHE A 53 -3.30 -2.99 43.77
C PHE A 53 -2.74 -4.20 43.00
N GLU A 54 -3.50 -4.69 42.07
CA GLU A 54 -3.08 -5.76 41.17
C GLU A 54 -3.23 -5.30 39.69
N SER A 55 -2.22 -5.58 38.90
CA SER A 55 -2.31 -5.37 37.46
C SER A 55 -2.61 -6.67 36.72
N ARG A 56 -3.51 -6.64 35.74
CA ARG A 56 -3.72 -7.73 34.79
C ARG A 56 -3.18 -7.37 33.45
N ASN A 57 -2.66 -8.38 32.71
CA ASN A 57 -1.98 -8.22 31.44
C ASN A 57 -2.96 -7.86 30.32
N TYR A 58 -3.31 -6.58 30.27
CA TYR A 58 -3.95 -5.91 29.15
C TYR A 58 -2.98 -4.88 28.55
N SER A 59 -3.18 -4.44 27.35
CA SER A 59 -2.36 -3.39 26.75
C SER A 59 -3.19 -2.13 26.46
N PRO A 60 -3.14 -1.09 27.32
CA PRO A 60 -2.29 -0.92 28.53
C PRO A 60 -2.78 -1.73 29.74
N PRO A 61 -1.90 -2.03 30.72
CA PRO A 61 -2.27 -2.80 31.92
C PRO A 61 -3.45 -2.17 32.65
N LEU A 62 -4.44 -3.00 33.02
CA LEU A 62 -5.56 -2.60 33.87
C LEU A 62 -5.21 -2.85 35.32
N TRP A 63 -5.47 -1.85 36.17
CA TRP A 63 -5.25 -1.91 37.61
C TRP A 63 -6.55 -2.09 38.33
N PHE A 64 -6.52 -2.94 39.35
CA PHE A 64 -7.65 -3.31 40.19
C PHE A 64 -7.29 -3.10 41.66
N LEU A 65 -8.28 -2.77 42.48
CA LEU A 65 -8.16 -2.90 43.92
C LEU A 65 -8.33 -4.39 44.27
N LYS A 66 -7.40 -4.99 45.02
CA LYS A 66 -7.42 -6.44 45.30
C LYS A 66 -8.71 -6.93 45.96
N GLN A 67 -9.33 -6.13 46.80
CA GLN A 67 -10.60 -6.46 47.42
C GLN A 67 -11.77 -6.62 46.41
N ASN A 68 -11.68 -6.01 45.21
CA ASN A 68 -12.75 -6.02 44.22
C ASN A 68 -12.53 -7.10 43.15
N LEU A 69 -11.47 -7.90 43.25
CA LEU A 69 -11.12 -8.89 42.20
C LEU A 69 -12.15 -10.03 42.08
N ASN A 70 -12.89 -10.33 43.14
CA ASN A 70 -13.92 -11.38 43.14
C ASN A 70 -15.17 -10.95 42.35
N GLU A 71 -15.39 -9.67 42.12
CA GLU A 71 -16.51 -9.13 41.34
C GLU A 71 -16.15 -8.95 39.85
N PHE A 72 -14.87 -9.11 39.50
CA PHE A 72 -14.41 -8.93 38.13
C PHE A 72 -14.89 -10.07 37.24
N LYS A 73 -15.81 -9.76 36.32
CA LYS A 73 -16.12 -10.62 35.19
C LYS A 73 -15.12 -10.31 34.08
N PRO A 74 -14.23 -11.24 33.68
CA PRO A 74 -13.34 -11.01 32.57
C PRO A 74 -14.15 -10.68 31.31
N PRO A 75 -13.66 -9.80 30.42
CA PRO A 75 -14.30 -9.62 29.11
C PRO A 75 -14.43 -10.99 28.44
N LYS A 76 -15.55 -11.19 27.73
CA LYS A 76 -15.82 -12.46 27.00
C LYS A 76 -14.58 -12.87 26.20
N LYS A 77 -14.22 -14.15 26.27
CA LYS A 77 -13.11 -14.66 25.44
C LYS A 77 -13.42 -14.42 23.97
N ASN A 78 -12.40 -14.16 23.15
CA ASN A 78 -12.57 -13.92 21.71
C ASN A 78 -13.47 -14.98 21.03
N ASN A 79 -13.39 -16.25 21.48
CA ASN A 79 -14.23 -17.33 20.95
C ASN A 79 -15.71 -17.19 21.30
N ASP A 80 -16.07 -16.65 22.47
CA ASP A 80 -17.46 -16.46 22.86
C ASP A 80 -18.06 -15.28 22.11
N LEU A 81 -17.29 -14.22 21.93
CA LEU A 81 -17.66 -13.07 21.13
C LEU A 81 -17.82 -13.43 19.66
N LYS A 82 -16.92 -14.26 19.13
CA LYS A 82 -16.98 -14.80 17.77
C LYS A 82 -18.27 -15.61 17.55
N LYS A 83 -18.64 -16.49 18.49
CA LYS A 83 -19.89 -17.27 18.44
C LYS A 83 -21.12 -16.35 18.44
N GLU A 84 -21.14 -15.34 19.31
CA GLU A 84 -22.25 -14.39 19.40
C GLU A 84 -22.48 -13.65 18.07
N ILE A 85 -21.41 -13.25 17.38
CA ILE A 85 -21.50 -12.62 16.06
C ILE A 85 -22.07 -13.55 15.01
N LEU A 86 -21.54 -14.76 14.97
CA LEU A 86 -22.00 -15.75 13.99
C LEU A 86 -23.47 -16.10 14.20
N VAL A 87 -23.90 -16.19 15.47
CA VAL A 87 -25.32 -16.39 15.82
C VAL A 87 -26.18 -15.19 15.38
N ASN A 88 -25.75 -13.96 15.69
CA ASN A 88 -26.47 -12.76 15.29
C ASN A 88 -26.53 -12.60 13.77
N PHE A 89 -25.43 -12.92 13.06
CA PHE A 89 -25.39 -12.91 11.60
C PHE A 89 -26.36 -13.95 11.01
N LYS A 90 -26.36 -15.16 11.57
CA LYS A 90 -27.26 -16.24 11.16
C LYS A 90 -28.72 -15.85 11.39
N ASN A 91 -29.07 -15.35 12.57
CA ASN A 91 -30.41 -14.92 12.91
C ASN A 91 -30.93 -13.82 11.98
N LYS A 92 -30.10 -12.78 11.71
CA LYS A 92 -30.47 -11.70 10.75
C LYS A 92 -30.61 -12.22 9.33
N ARG A 93 -29.77 -13.19 8.91
CA ARG A 93 -29.90 -13.85 7.61
C ARG A 93 -31.20 -14.62 7.53
N ASP A 94 -31.51 -15.41 8.56
CA ASP A 94 -32.70 -16.24 8.61
C ASP A 94 -33.99 -15.36 8.66
N GLU A 95 -34.02 -14.30 9.45
CA GLU A 95 -35.08 -13.28 9.47
C GLU A 95 -35.30 -12.61 8.11
N TYR A 96 -34.23 -12.30 7.38
CA TYR A 96 -34.33 -11.76 6.01
C TYR A 96 -34.89 -12.78 5.02
N LEU A 97 -34.56 -14.08 5.19
CA LEU A 97 -35.06 -15.17 4.35
C LEU A 97 -36.54 -15.45 4.62
N GLU A 98 -36.98 -15.40 5.88
CA GLU A 98 -38.38 -15.58 6.29
C GLU A 98 -39.30 -14.45 5.77
N ASN A 99 -38.79 -13.22 5.71
CA ASN A 99 -39.56 -12.06 5.25
C ASN A 99 -39.66 -11.91 3.71
N ASN A 100 -38.96 -12.79 2.93
CA ASN A 100 -38.98 -12.78 1.47
C ASN A 100 -39.40 -14.17 0.95
N GLU A 101 -40.68 -14.48 0.98
CA GLU A 101 -41.29 -15.76 0.61
C GLU A 101 -41.00 -16.26 -0.83
N ASP A 102 -40.45 -15.42 -1.72
CA ASP A 102 -40.10 -15.79 -3.10
C ASP A 102 -38.74 -16.51 -3.25
N PHE A 103 -38.04 -16.79 -2.16
CA PHE A 103 -36.71 -17.41 -2.21
C PHE A 103 -36.60 -18.72 -1.42
N ASN A 104 -37.19 -19.75 -1.98
CA ASN A 104 -37.00 -21.16 -1.50
C ASN A 104 -35.64 -21.75 -1.94
N SER A 105 -34.55 -20.97 -1.91
CA SER A 105 -33.18 -21.45 -2.10
C SER A 105 -32.28 -20.77 -1.07
N LYS A 106 -31.40 -21.55 -0.42
CA LYS A 106 -30.29 -21.06 0.40
C LYS A 106 -29.74 -19.78 -0.23
N LYS A 107 -29.84 -18.62 0.43
CA LYS A 107 -29.31 -17.37 -0.11
C LYS A 107 -27.80 -17.51 -0.19
N VAL A 108 -27.37 -18.02 -1.31
CA VAL A 108 -26.00 -18.04 -1.73
C VAL A 108 -25.63 -16.58 -1.96
N PHE A 109 -24.62 -16.07 -1.28
CA PHE A 109 -24.06 -14.75 -1.62
C PHE A 109 -23.63 -14.80 -3.08
N ASN A 110 -24.31 -14.10 -3.95
CA ASN A 110 -23.99 -14.08 -5.36
C ASN A 110 -23.06 -12.90 -5.65
N LEU A 111 -21.91 -13.17 -6.26
CA LEU A 111 -21.11 -12.12 -6.82
C LEU A 111 -21.88 -11.44 -7.96
N ARG A 112 -22.00 -10.12 -7.92
CA ARG A 112 -22.68 -9.35 -8.98
C ARG A 112 -21.93 -9.43 -10.32
N ARG A 113 -20.59 -9.56 -10.27
CA ARG A 113 -19.75 -9.78 -11.45
C ARG A 113 -19.28 -11.22 -11.55
N SER A 114 -19.28 -11.77 -12.77
CA SER A 114 -18.65 -13.04 -13.07
C SER A 114 -17.13 -12.91 -12.94
N LEU A 115 -16.51 -13.95 -12.37
CA LEU A 115 -15.05 -14.03 -12.29
C LEU A 115 -14.45 -14.33 -13.66
N TYR A 116 -13.32 -13.70 -13.97
CA TYR A 116 -12.46 -14.09 -15.09
C TYR A 116 -11.92 -15.51 -14.90
N SER A 117 -11.48 -16.16 -15.99
CA SER A 117 -10.88 -17.49 -15.97
C SER A 117 -9.71 -17.59 -14.99
N TRP A 118 -8.80 -16.62 -15.03
CA TRP A 118 -7.64 -16.58 -14.14
C TRP A 118 -8.03 -16.43 -12.65
N GLN A 119 -9.10 -15.68 -12.35
CA GLN A 119 -9.58 -15.51 -10.97
C GLN A 119 -10.14 -16.83 -10.42
N LYS A 120 -10.95 -17.55 -11.23
CA LYS A 120 -11.45 -18.88 -10.86
C LYS A 120 -10.31 -19.83 -10.59
N SER A 121 -9.36 -19.94 -11.52
CA SER A 121 -8.17 -20.81 -11.37
C SER A 121 -7.32 -20.45 -10.16
N SER A 122 -7.20 -19.14 -9.82
CA SER A 122 -6.44 -18.73 -8.64
C SER A 122 -7.11 -19.16 -7.33
N ILE A 123 -8.44 -19.08 -7.26
CA ILE A 123 -9.22 -19.50 -6.09
C ILE A 123 -9.20 -21.04 -5.96
N GLU A 124 -9.33 -21.77 -7.07
CA GLU A 124 -9.21 -23.24 -7.08
C GLU A 124 -7.85 -23.69 -6.53
N LYS A 125 -6.76 -23.05 -6.95
CA LYS A 125 -5.41 -23.33 -6.42
C LYS A 125 -5.27 -22.97 -4.95
N TRP A 126 -5.90 -21.88 -4.50
CA TRP A 126 -5.91 -21.52 -3.09
C TRP A 126 -6.65 -22.56 -2.25
N ASN A 127 -7.79 -23.03 -2.71
CA ASN A 127 -8.54 -24.14 -2.08
C ASN A 127 -7.72 -25.43 -2.05
N PHE A 128 -7.07 -25.78 -3.16
CA PHE A 128 -6.20 -26.96 -3.23
C PHE A 128 -5.01 -26.89 -2.27
N ASN A 129 -4.49 -25.66 -2.02
CA ASN A 129 -3.40 -25.41 -1.07
C ASN A 129 -3.90 -25.19 0.37
N ASN A 130 -4.99 -25.86 0.76
CA ASN A 130 -5.57 -25.80 2.11
C ASN A 130 -5.92 -24.37 2.58
N GLY A 131 -6.34 -23.51 1.67
CA GLY A 131 -6.72 -22.14 1.98
C GLY A 131 -5.57 -21.24 2.39
N LYS A 132 -4.37 -21.50 1.87
CA LYS A 132 -3.19 -20.63 2.11
C LYS A 132 -2.49 -20.33 0.80
N GLY A 133 -2.01 -19.11 0.65
CA GLY A 133 -1.21 -18.75 -0.52
C GLY A 133 -1.23 -17.28 -0.89
N ILE A 134 -0.34 -16.94 -1.79
CA ILE A 134 -0.22 -15.59 -2.37
C ILE A 134 -0.67 -15.63 -3.82
N ILE A 135 -1.54 -14.71 -4.19
CA ILE A 135 -1.89 -14.41 -5.59
C ILE A 135 -1.10 -13.16 -6.00
N GLU A 136 -0.14 -13.36 -6.89
CA GLU A 136 0.61 -12.29 -7.54
C GLU A 136 -0.03 -11.97 -8.88
N ALA A 137 -0.72 -10.83 -9.00
CA ALA A 137 -1.42 -10.45 -10.22
C ALA A 137 -1.28 -8.96 -10.50
N VAL A 138 -1.06 -8.61 -11.77
CA VAL A 138 -0.85 -7.22 -12.20
C VAL A 138 -1.93 -6.27 -11.70
N THR A 139 -1.57 -5.02 -11.43
CA THR A 139 -2.52 -3.99 -10.98
C THR A 139 -3.58 -3.75 -12.07
N GLY A 140 -4.83 -3.55 -11.66
CA GLY A 140 -5.95 -3.38 -12.61
C GLY A 140 -6.61 -4.68 -13.07
N SER A 141 -6.04 -5.85 -12.78
CA SER A 141 -6.61 -7.15 -13.16
C SER A 141 -7.83 -7.60 -12.32
N GLY A 142 -8.13 -6.91 -11.21
CA GLY A 142 -9.26 -7.27 -10.35
C GLY A 142 -8.90 -8.24 -9.21
N LYS A 143 -7.67 -8.19 -8.68
CA LYS A 143 -7.22 -9.02 -7.53
C LYS A 143 -8.17 -9.01 -6.34
N SER A 144 -8.70 -7.84 -5.99
CA SER A 144 -9.59 -7.69 -4.84
C SER A 144 -10.85 -8.55 -4.98
N LEU A 145 -11.32 -8.81 -6.21
CA LEU A 145 -12.47 -9.68 -6.47
C LEU A 145 -12.16 -11.15 -6.11
N CYS A 146 -10.90 -11.61 -6.27
CA CYS A 146 -10.49 -12.93 -5.75
C CYS A 146 -10.66 -12.99 -4.23
N GLY A 147 -10.25 -11.94 -3.51
CA GLY A 147 -10.43 -11.86 -2.06
C GLY A 147 -11.90 -11.85 -1.65
N VAL A 148 -12.75 -11.09 -2.35
CA VAL A 148 -14.21 -11.07 -2.11
C VAL A 148 -14.83 -12.45 -2.36
N ALA A 149 -14.41 -13.15 -3.41
CA ALA A 149 -14.90 -14.49 -3.71
C ALA A 149 -14.51 -15.53 -2.66
N VAL A 150 -13.28 -15.43 -2.12
CA VAL A 150 -12.83 -16.27 -1.00
C VAL A 150 -13.61 -15.95 0.27
N VAL A 151 -13.85 -14.66 0.58
CA VAL A 151 -14.69 -14.27 1.72
C VAL A 151 -16.10 -14.82 1.56
N LYS A 152 -16.71 -14.69 0.37
CA LYS A 152 -18.03 -15.27 0.08
C LYS A 152 -18.08 -16.76 0.41
N GLN A 153 -17.11 -17.54 -0.07
CA GLN A 153 -17.03 -18.98 0.18
C GLN A 153 -16.99 -19.29 1.68
N LEU A 154 -16.19 -18.55 2.46
CA LEU A 154 -16.04 -18.80 3.89
C LEU A 154 -17.21 -18.24 4.73
N LEU A 155 -17.91 -17.21 4.27
CA LEU A 155 -19.16 -16.75 4.89
C LEU A 155 -20.26 -17.84 4.79
N GLU A 156 -20.30 -18.58 3.71
CA GLU A 156 -21.22 -19.71 3.54
C GLU A 156 -20.92 -20.87 4.52
N GLU A 157 -19.68 -20.93 5.01
CA GLU A 157 -19.22 -21.84 6.06
C GLU A 157 -19.29 -21.24 7.48
N GLU A 158 -19.95 -20.08 7.65
CA GLU A 158 -20.06 -19.38 8.92
C GLU A 158 -18.69 -18.99 9.55
N LYS A 159 -17.70 -18.63 8.72
CA LYS A 159 -16.35 -18.21 9.13
C LYS A 159 -16.23 -16.69 9.23
N THR A 160 -15.36 -16.25 10.11
CA THR A 160 -15.04 -14.82 10.28
C THR A 160 -13.79 -14.41 9.49
N CYS A 161 -13.81 -13.20 8.94
CA CYS A 161 -12.75 -12.73 8.04
C CYS A 161 -12.21 -11.36 8.46
N ILE A 162 -10.91 -11.15 8.30
CA ILE A 162 -10.30 -9.81 8.35
C ILE A 162 -9.51 -9.55 7.08
N VAL A 163 -9.70 -8.34 6.52
CA VAL A 163 -8.91 -7.83 5.41
C VAL A 163 -7.96 -6.76 5.93
N LEU A 164 -6.67 -7.00 5.84
CA LEU A 164 -5.62 -6.04 6.21
C LEU A 164 -5.19 -5.23 5.00
N VAL A 165 -5.19 -3.92 5.18
CA VAL A 165 -4.81 -2.96 4.14
C VAL A 165 -3.75 -1.98 4.65
N PRO A 166 -2.88 -1.45 3.78
CA PRO A 166 -1.85 -0.50 4.18
C PRO A 166 -2.37 0.92 4.48
N SER A 167 -3.54 1.31 3.97
CA SER A 167 -4.04 2.69 4.07
C SER A 167 -5.55 2.78 4.25
N ILE A 168 -6.01 3.95 4.75
CA ILE A 168 -7.46 4.24 4.90
C ILE A 168 -8.16 4.30 3.55
N VAL A 169 -7.46 4.73 2.51
CA VAL A 169 -8.01 4.76 1.14
C VAL A 169 -8.37 3.35 0.69
N LEU A 170 -7.46 2.39 0.86
CA LEU A 170 -7.73 0.98 0.56
C LEU A 170 -8.82 0.38 1.45
N LEU A 171 -8.91 0.79 2.72
CA LEU A 171 -10.01 0.37 3.60
C LEU A 171 -11.36 0.79 3.01
N ASN A 172 -11.50 2.04 2.58
CA ASN A 172 -12.72 2.53 1.96
C ASN A 172 -13.02 1.83 0.63
N GLN A 173 -11.99 1.54 -0.17
CA GLN A 173 -12.16 0.77 -1.43
C GLN A 173 -12.68 -0.64 -1.15
N TRP A 174 -12.12 -1.35 -0.19
CA TRP A 174 -12.58 -2.69 0.18
C TRP A 174 -14.02 -2.65 0.71
N LYS A 175 -14.39 -1.64 1.52
CA LYS A 175 -15.77 -1.42 1.95
C LYS A 175 -16.71 -1.27 0.75
N THR A 176 -16.33 -0.43 -0.22
CA THR A 176 -17.10 -0.21 -1.43
C THR A 176 -17.22 -1.49 -2.28
N ILE A 177 -16.12 -2.24 -2.42
CA ILE A 177 -16.12 -3.49 -3.21
C ILE A 177 -17.04 -4.53 -2.58
N PHE A 178 -17.04 -4.73 -1.26
CA PHE A 178 -17.96 -5.65 -0.60
C PHE A 178 -19.42 -5.25 -0.82
N LEU A 179 -19.75 -3.96 -0.71
CA LEU A 179 -21.09 -3.47 -0.97
C LEU A 179 -21.50 -3.68 -2.44
N GLN A 180 -20.61 -3.39 -3.38
CA GLN A 180 -20.89 -3.53 -4.80
C GLN A 180 -21.00 -4.96 -5.29
N GLU A 181 -20.18 -5.86 -4.76
CA GLU A 181 -20.06 -7.23 -5.29
C GLU A 181 -20.89 -8.27 -4.51
N LEU A 182 -21.07 -8.08 -3.21
CA LEU A 182 -21.82 -9.02 -2.36
C LEU A 182 -23.10 -8.42 -1.76
N ASP A 183 -23.39 -7.13 -2.02
CA ASP A 183 -24.46 -6.39 -1.34
C ASP A 183 -24.30 -6.43 0.20
N PHE A 184 -23.06 -6.38 0.65
CA PHE A 184 -22.70 -6.51 2.06
C PHE A 184 -22.04 -5.24 2.59
N GLU A 185 -22.72 -4.56 3.54
CA GLU A 185 -22.14 -3.40 4.21
C GLU A 185 -21.24 -3.83 5.36
N VAL A 186 -19.93 -3.59 5.22
CA VAL A 186 -18.96 -3.86 6.28
C VAL A 186 -18.99 -2.71 7.28
N THR A 187 -19.41 -2.99 8.51
CA THR A 187 -19.50 -2.02 9.62
C THR A 187 -18.30 -2.12 10.56
N SER A 188 -17.66 -3.29 10.68
CA SER A 188 -16.49 -3.51 11.52
C SER A 188 -15.19 -3.01 10.86
N LEU A 189 -14.68 -1.86 11.34
CA LEU A 189 -13.54 -1.16 10.75
C LEU A 189 -12.48 -0.82 11.82
N VAL A 190 -11.19 -1.01 11.47
CA VAL A 190 -10.04 -0.73 12.34
C VAL A 190 -9.11 0.27 11.68
N GLY A 191 -9.19 1.54 12.01
CA GLY A 191 -8.25 2.55 11.49
C GLY A 191 -8.82 3.94 11.30
N GLY A 192 -7.95 4.95 11.25
CA GLY A 192 -8.34 6.34 11.06
C GLY A 192 -9.27 6.85 12.16
N LYS A 193 -10.41 7.40 11.76
CA LYS A 193 -11.49 7.85 12.67
C LYS A 193 -12.32 6.69 13.22
N TYR A 194 -12.21 5.51 12.65
CA TYR A 194 -12.96 4.34 13.08
C TYR A 194 -12.35 3.79 14.36
N LYS A 195 -13.07 3.98 15.46
CA LYS A 195 -12.78 3.27 16.72
C LYS A 195 -13.39 1.89 16.56
N TRP A 196 -12.56 0.88 16.45
CA TRP A 196 -13.04 -0.49 16.47
C TRP A 196 -13.84 -0.71 17.74
N SER A 197 -15.12 -0.86 17.59
CA SER A 197 -16.02 -1.45 18.57
C SER A 197 -16.57 -2.69 17.90
N PHE A 198 -16.37 -3.81 18.55
CA PHE A 198 -16.95 -5.06 18.12
C PHE A 198 -18.44 -4.99 18.50
N ASP A 199 -19.28 -4.65 17.55
CA ASP A 199 -20.73 -4.55 17.77
C ASP A 199 -21.47 -5.87 17.53
N GLY A 200 -20.71 -6.95 17.22
CA GLY A 200 -21.29 -8.27 16.95
C GLY A 200 -22.08 -8.39 15.65
N ASN A 201 -22.07 -7.35 14.81
CA ASN A 201 -22.96 -7.25 13.64
C ASN A 201 -22.31 -7.61 12.30
N SER A 202 -21.00 -7.83 12.24
CA SER A 202 -20.34 -8.12 10.97
C SER A 202 -19.29 -9.22 11.11
N PRO A 203 -19.39 -10.32 10.34
CA PRO A 203 -18.37 -11.37 10.28
C PRO A 203 -17.13 -10.93 9.49
N ILE A 204 -17.19 -9.77 8.82
CA ILE A 204 -16.09 -9.19 8.05
C ILE A 204 -15.57 -7.94 8.78
N THR A 205 -14.26 -7.89 8.99
CA THR A 205 -13.55 -6.71 9.48
C THR A 205 -12.55 -6.22 8.44
N ILE A 206 -12.42 -4.90 8.26
CA ILE A 206 -11.36 -4.33 7.44
C ILE A 206 -10.46 -3.49 8.35
N GLY A 207 -9.16 -3.78 8.34
CA GLY A 207 -8.19 -3.15 9.23
C GLY A 207 -7.00 -2.50 8.52
N VAL A 208 -6.68 -1.25 8.91
CA VAL A 208 -5.43 -0.60 8.50
C VAL A 208 -4.29 -1.14 9.36
N VAL A 209 -3.21 -1.63 8.74
CA VAL A 209 -2.09 -2.32 9.37
C VAL A 209 -1.56 -1.60 10.62
N ASN A 210 -1.30 -0.29 10.55
CA ASN A 210 -0.78 0.49 11.69
C ASN A 210 -1.73 0.54 12.89
N SER A 211 -3.03 0.38 12.68
CA SER A 211 -4.04 0.35 13.73
C SER A 211 -4.22 -1.06 14.28
N VAL A 212 -4.15 -2.06 13.40
CA VAL A 212 -4.25 -3.48 13.77
C VAL A 212 -3.06 -3.91 14.63
N ILE A 213 -1.83 -3.51 14.30
CA ILE A 213 -0.62 -3.79 15.10
C ILE A 213 -0.78 -3.37 16.57
N LYS A 214 -1.47 -2.27 16.82
CA LYS A 214 -1.71 -1.76 18.19
C LYS A 214 -2.72 -2.60 18.97
N ARG A 215 -3.44 -3.49 18.30
CA ARG A 215 -4.55 -4.29 18.82
C ARG A 215 -4.41 -5.78 18.54
N THR A 216 -3.22 -6.25 18.16
CA THR A 216 -2.97 -7.66 17.81
C THR A 216 -3.48 -8.60 18.90
N ASN A 217 -3.22 -8.28 20.18
CA ASN A 217 -3.68 -9.11 21.30
C ASN A 217 -5.21 -9.20 21.45
N GLU A 218 -5.96 -8.23 20.89
CA GLU A 218 -7.43 -8.22 20.92
C GLU A 218 -8.02 -8.96 19.72
N LEU A 219 -7.31 -8.95 18.59
CA LEU A 219 -7.78 -9.41 17.29
C LEU A 219 -7.31 -10.83 16.94
N ASP A 220 -6.12 -11.23 17.41
CA ASP A 220 -5.59 -12.55 17.16
C ASP A 220 -6.45 -13.64 17.82
N GLY A 221 -6.70 -14.72 17.10
CA GLY A 221 -7.62 -15.79 17.52
C GLY A 221 -9.10 -15.52 17.24
N PHE A 222 -9.41 -14.32 16.70
CA PHE A 222 -10.79 -13.97 16.38
C PHE A 222 -11.22 -14.35 14.97
N PHE A 223 -10.30 -14.32 14.00
CA PHE A 223 -10.59 -14.50 12.59
C PHE A 223 -10.11 -15.85 12.07
N ASP A 224 -10.97 -16.52 11.27
CA ASP A 224 -10.62 -17.75 10.56
C ASP A 224 -9.79 -17.45 9.32
N LEU A 225 -10.14 -16.39 8.58
CA LEU A 225 -9.44 -15.93 7.37
C LEU A 225 -8.75 -14.59 7.61
N LEU A 226 -7.48 -14.54 7.24
CA LEU A 226 -6.72 -13.30 7.07
C LEU A 226 -6.43 -13.06 5.59
N ILE A 227 -6.98 -11.98 5.03
CA ILE A 227 -6.58 -11.47 3.73
C ILE A 227 -5.63 -10.29 3.93
N VAL A 228 -4.54 -10.28 3.20
CA VAL A 228 -3.54 -9.20 3.25
C VAL A 228 -3.40 -8.58 1.86
N ASP A 229 -3.96 -7.40 1.69
CA ASP A 229 -3.78 -6.65 0.45
C ASP A 229 -2.44 -5.91 0.45
N GLU A 230 -1.77 -5.86 -0.71
CA GLU A 230 -0.39 -5.43 -0.87
C GLU A 230 0.56 -6.15 0.10
N CYS A 231 0.45 -7.48 0.15
CA CYS A 231 1.12 -8.34 1.14
C CYS A 231 2.65 -8.21 1.15
N HIS A 232 3.27 -7.77 0.03
CA HIS A 232 4.70 -7.47 -0.02
C HIS A 232 5.16 -6.47 1.07
N ARG A 233 4.27 -5.60 1.58
CA ARG A 233 4.58 -4.64 2.66
C ARG A 233 4.72 -5.30 4.02
N PHE A 234 4.15 -6.49 4.19
CA PHE A 234 4.11 -7.19 5.48
C PHE A 234 5.39 -7.99 5.78
N GLY A 235 6.35 -8.05 4.85
CA GLY A 235 7.71 -8.50 5.14
C GLY A 235 8.50 -7.56 6.07
N SER A 236 8.09 -6.29 6.27
CA SER A 236 8.79 -5.40 7.20
C SER A 236 8.60 -5.82 8.65
N ILE A 237 9.63 -5.63 9.50
CA ILE A 237 9.61 -5.96 10.94
C ILE A 237 8.39 -5.40 11.65
N GLN A 238 7.94 -4.21 11.26
CA GLN A 238 6.79 -3.57 11.88
C GLN A 238 5.47 -4.19 11.42
N ASN A 239 5.27 -4.34 10.10
CA ASN A 239 3.98 -4.76 9.56
C ASN A 239 3.70 -6.25 9.75
N ARG A 240 4.74 -7.11 9.78
CA ARG A 240 4.55 -8.55 10.05
C ARG A 240 3.92 -8.85 11.40
N LYS A 241 3.95 -7.89 12.35
CA LYS A 241 3.24 -8.00 13.64
C LYS A 241 1.73 -8.07 13.50
N ALA A 242 1.17 -7.70 12.35
CA ALA A 242 -0.25 -7.84 12.06
C ALA A 242 -0.62 -9.17 11.39
N LEU A 243 0.34 -10.05 11.13
CA LEU A 243 0.10 -11.38 10.61
C LEU A 243 -0.30 -12.31 11.77
N PHE A 244 -1.56 -12.70 11.83
CA PHE A 244 -2.09 -13.52 12.92
C PHE A 244 -1.75 -14.99 12.71
N ASP A 245 -1.04 -15.60 13.64
CA ASP A 245 -0.67 -17.02 13.57
C ASP A 245 -1.89 -17.94 13.75
N SER A 246 -2.91 -17.48 14.47
CA SER A 246 -4.16 -18.21 14.71
C SER A 246 -5.06 -18.34 13.47
N ALA A 247 -4.89 -17.49 12.44
CA ALA A 247 -5.68 -17.58 11.23
C ALA A 247 -5.41 -18.89 10.48
N VAL A 248 -6.45 -19.70 10.32
CA VAL A 248 -6.38 -21.00 9.61
C VAL A 248 -6.19 -20.77 8.12
N TYR A 249 -6.97 -19.85 7.54
CA TYR A 249 -6.95 -19.48 6.13
C TYR A 249 -6.19 -18.19 5.94
N ARG A 250 -5.33 -18.14 4.92
CA ARG A 250 -4.43 -17.00 4.69
C ARG A 250 -4.34 -16.69 3.21
N LEU A 251 -4.68 -15.48 2.80
CA LEU A 251 -4.60 -15.04 1.42
C LEU A 251 -3.79 -13.76 1.31
N GLY A 252 -2.64 -13.83 0.64
CA GLY A 252 -1.85 -12.66 0.24
C GLY A 252 -2.23 -12.20 -1.16
N LEU A 253 -2.50 -10.90 -1.33
CA LEU A 253 -2.74 -10.27 -2.62
C LEU A 253 -1.65 -9.23 -2.89
N THR A 254 -1.04 -9.28 -4.06
CA THR A 254 -0.05 -8.26 -4.47
C THR A 254 0.08 -8.17 -5.98
N ALA A 255 0.57 -7.04 -6.46
CA ALA A 255 0.94 -6.90 -7.87
C ALA A 255 2.30 -7.52 -8.18
N THR A 256 3.20 -7.53 -7.21
CA THR A 256 4.51 -8.16 -7.26
C THR A 256 5.06 -8.37 -5.86
N LEU A 257 5.75 -9.47 -5.66
CA LEU A 257 6.44 -9.81 -4.41
C LEU A 257 7.88 -9.30 -4.35
N GLU A 258 8.40 -8.73 -5.43
CA GLU A 258 9.78 -8.24 -5.48
C GLU A 258 10.08 -7.26 -4.35
N ARG A 259 11.11 -7.59 -3.55
CA ARG A 259 11.65 -6.77 -2.47
C ARG A 259 13.16 -6.69 -2.61
N LEU A 260 13.75 -5.63 -2.06
CA LEU A 260 15.20 -5.45 -2.01
C LEU A 260 15.88 -6.17 -0.82
N ASP A 261 15.09 -6.85 0.00
CA ASP A 261 15.52 -7.65 1.15
C ASP A 261 15.08 -9.12 0.97
N ASN A 262 15.45 -9.99 1.91
CA ASN A 262 15.11 -11.42 1.86
C ASN A 262 13.75 -11.74 2.52
N GLU A 263 12.96 -10.75 2.88
CA GLU A 263 11.75 -10.96 3.68
C GLU A 263 10.61 -11.66 2.91
N VAL A 264 10.73 -11.82 1.60
CA VAL A 264 9.81 -12.69 0.84
C VAL A 264 10.02 -14.13 1.27
N GLU A 265 11.26 -14.59 1.26
CA GLU A 265 11.67 -15.97 1.59
C GLU A 265 11.66 -16.24 3.09
N GLU A 266 12.00 -15.23 3.91
CA GLU A 266 12.13 -15.39 5.37
C GLU A 266 10.81 -15.18 6.13
N THR A 267 9.90 -14.36 5.60
CA THR A 267 8.66 -13.99 6.29
C THR A 267 7.39 -14.35 5.51
N LEU A 268 7.28 -13.91 4.24
CA LEU A 268 6.01 -14.01 3.52
C LEU A 268 5.71 -15.44 3.06
N ILE A 269 6.68 -16.11 2.45
CA ILE A 269 6.49 -17.51 2.02
C ILE A 269 6.25 -18.44 3.21
N PRO A 270 7.01 -18.38 4.32
CA PRO A 270 6.71 -19.20 5.50
C PRO A 270 5.31 -18.96 6.07
N TYR A 271 4.80 -17.73 6.02
CA TYR A 271 3.47 -17.41 6.54
C TYR A 271 2.33 -17.85 5.62
N PHE A 272 2.43 -17.56 4.31
CA PHE A 272 1.40 -17.88 3.32
C PHE A 272 1.58 -19.26 2.66
N GLN A 273 2.69 -19.94 2.88
CA GLN A 273 3.15 -21.21 2.34
C GLN A 273 3.72 -21.12 0.92
N ASP A 274 3.02 -20.52 -0.05
CA ASP A 274 3.47 -20.49 -1.44
C ASP A 274 2.89 -19.31 -2.22
N ILE A 275 3.49 -19.04 -3.39
CA ILE A 275 2.91 -18.22 -4.45
C ILE A 275 2.08 -19.14 -5.34
N ILE A 276 0.81 -19.27 -5.03
CA ILE A 276 -0.09 -20.23 -5.68
C ILE A 276 -0.49 -19.84 -7.09
N PHE A 277 -0.45 -18.54 -7.40
CA PHE A 277 -0.84 -18.06 -8.73
C PHE A 277 -0.06 -16.80 -9.14
N LYS A 278 0.40 -16.79 -10.39
CA LYS A 278 1.03 -15.61 -11.02
C LYS A 278 0.27 -15.23 -12.29
N PHE A 279 -0.18 -13.97 -12.32
CA PHE A 279 -0.87 -13.37 -13.45
C PHE A 279 -0.14 -12.09 -13.87
N ASP A 280 0.79 -12.24 -14.78
CA ASP A 280 1.65 -11.17 -15.27
C ASP A 280 0.98 -10.30 -16.34
N ILE A 281 1.69 -9.26 -16.82
CA ILE A 281 1.20 -8.34 -17.84
C ILE A 281 0.88 -9.08 -19.13
N LYS A 282 1.72 -10.04 -19.54
CA LYS A 282 1.56 -10.78 -20.78
C LYS A 282 0.24 -11.55 -20.79
N LYS A 283 -0.02 -12.34 -19.75
CA LYS A 283 -1.27 -13.07 -19.61
C LYS A 283 -2.48 -12.16 -19.51
N ALA A 284 -2.34 -11.01 -18.83
CA ALA A 284 -3.41 -10.05 -18.69
C ALA A 284 -3.78 -9.36 -20.01
N LEU A 285 -2.82 -9.19 -20.93
CA LEU A 285 -3.05 -8.75 -22.30
C LEU A 285 -3.66 -9.86 -23.16
N GLU A 286 -3.13 -11.08 -23.09
CA GLU A 286 -3.64 -12.25 -23.82
C GLU A 286 -5.10 -12.57 -23.47
N GLU A 287 -5.48 -12.40 -22.20
CA GLU A 287 -6.86 -12.60 -21.70
C GLU A 287 -7.73 -11.32 -21.80
N ASP A 288 -7.23 -10.24 -22.42
CA ASP A 288 -7.93 -8.97 -22.60
C ASP A 288 -8.47 -8.36 -21.29
N VAL A 289 -7.74 -8.60 -20.17
CA VAL A 289 -8.07 -8.09 -18.83
C VAL A 289 -7.60 -6.67 -18.63
N ILE A 290 -6.49 -6.29 -19.24
CA ILE A 290 -5.94 -4.92 -19.26
C ILE A 290 -5.96 -4.36 -20.68
N ALA A 291 -5.92 -3.02 -20.80
CA ALA A 291 -5.90 -2.34 -22.09
C ALA A 291 -4.57 -2.61 -22.81
N LYS A 292 -4.64 -2.78 -24.13
CA LYS A 292 -3.48 -2.72 -25.01
C LYS A 292 -2.81 -1.37 -24.91
N TYR A 293 -1.49 -1.30 -25.15
CA TYR A 293 -0.76 -0.05 -25.01
C TYR A 293 0.39 0.10 -26.00
N HIS A 294 0.67 1.34 -26.35
CA HIS A 294 1.84 1.77 -27.09
C HIS A 294 2.88 2.34 -26.14
N TYR A 295 4.15 2.08 -26.41
CA TYR A 295 5.24 2.51 -25.56
C TYR A 295 6.25 3.34 -26.35
N TYR A 296 6.47 4.58 -25.92
CA TYR A 296 7.47 5.47 -26.46
C TYR A 296 8.57 5.72 -25.43
N SER A 297 9.82 5.61 -25.86
CA SER A 297 10.99 5.85 -25.02
C SER A 297 11.77 7.04 -25.57
N LEU A 298 11.77 8.16 -24.84
CA LEU A 298 12.37 9.43 -25.24
C LEU A 298 13.67 9.66 -24.46
N GLY A 299 14.81 9.62 -25.14
CA GLY A 299 16.11 9.88 -24.56
C GLY A 299 16.48 11.37 -24.62
N ILE A 300 17.05 11.91 -23.54
CA ILE A 300 17.60 13.28 -23.48
C ILE A 300 19.03 13.27 -22.98
N ASP A 301 19.79 14.28 -23.33
CA ASP A 301 21.11 14.53 -22.76
C ASP A 301 21.00 15.39 -21.49
N LEU A 302 21.85 15.13 -20.50
CA LEU A 302 22.08 16.05 -19.40
C LEU A 302 22.91 17.25 -19.91
N PHE A 303 22.73 18.41 -19.28
CA PHE A 303 23.67 19.52 -19.52
C PHE A 303 25.09 19.09 -19.13
N PRO A 304 26.15 19.65 -19.80
CA PRO A 304 27.53 19.28 -19.48
C PRO A 304 27.90 19.45 -17.99
N SER A 305 27.35 20.46 -17.34
CA SER A 305 27.54 20.71 -15.90
C SER A 305 26.87 19.62 -15.04
N GLU A 306 25.64 19.24 -15.38
CA GLU A 306 24.88 18.19 -14.68
C GLU A 306 25.55 16.81 -14.88
N LEU A 307 26.00 16.51 -16.11
CA LEU A 307 26.69 15.25 -16.41
C LEU A 307 28.01 15.17 -15.62
N LYS A 308 28.77 16.26 -15.54
CA LYS A 308 30.02 16.32 -14.75
C LYS A 308 29.75 16.07 -13.26
N GLU A 309 28.71 16.69 -12.71
CA GLU A 309 28.31 16.48 -11.32
C GLU A 309 27.86 15.03 -11.09
N TYR A 310 27.03 14.49 -11.99
CA TYR A 310 26.60 13.10 -11.95
C TYR A 310 27.77 12.13 -11.92
N ARG A 311 28.79 12.32 -12.80
CA ARG A 311 30.00 11.48 -12.84
C ARG A 311 30.83 11.58 -11.55
N ASN A 312 30.90 12.75 -10.94
CA ASN A 312 31.57 12.90 -9.64
C ASN A 312 30.83 12.09 -8.56
N GLN A 313 29.51 12.21 -8.48
CA GLN A 313 28.71 11.44 -7.52
C GLN A 313 28.80 9.93 -7.76
N GLU A 314 28.85 9.49 -9.02
CA GLU A 314 29.01 8.10 -9.40
C GLU A 314 30.36 7.53 -8.94
N ARG A 315 31.46 8.26 -9.19
CA ARG A 315 32.80 7.91 -8.72
C ARG A 315 32.85 7.82 -7.20
N ASP A 316 32.39 8.83 -6.50
CA ASP A 316 32.42 8.90 -5.04
C ASP A 316 31.58 7.76 -4.42
N ARG A 317 30.43 7.45 -5.02
CA ARG A 317 29.61 6.30 -4.63
C ARG A 317 30.34 4.97 -4.84
N TYR A 318 31.05 4.82 -5.96
CA TYR A 318 31.83 3.63 -6.23
C TYR A 318 32.96 3.44 -5.19
N GLU A 319 33.70 4.49 -4.87
CA GLU A 319 34.75 4.46 -3.85
C GLU A 319 34.21 4.07 -2.48
N VAL A 320 33.06 4.60 -2.09
CA VAL A 320 32.40 4.21 -0.83
C VAL A 320 31.92 2.75 -0.86
N LYS A 321 31.43 2.26 -2.01
CA LYS A 321 31.05 0.85 -2.18
C LYS A 321 32.24 -0.08 -1.97
N GLU A 322 33.39 0.23 -2.56
CA GLU A 322 34.63 -0.54 -2.38
C GLU A 322 35.08 -0.55 -0.91
N GLN A 323 34.97 0.58 -0.21
CA GLN A 323 35.28 0.63 1.22
C GLN A 323 34.34 -0.23 2.06
N LEU A 324 33.05 -0.28 1.74
CA LEU A 324 32.08 -1.16 2.40
C LEU A 324 32.43 -2.64 2.21
N ILE A 325 32.81 -3.02 0.97
CA ILE A 325 33.22 -4.39 0.66
C ILE A 325 34.52 -4.77 1.40
N GLN A 326 35.52 -3.90 1.35
CA GLN A 326 36.85 -4.22 1.89
C GLN A 326 36.95 -4.13 3.42
N ARG A 327 36.16 -3.27 4.06
CA ARG A 327 36.29 -2.94 5.49
C ARG A 327 35.10 -3.32 6.36
N CYS A 328 33.95 -3.64 5.75
CA CYS A 328 32.70 -3.88 6.47
C CYS A 328 32.02 -5.19 6.05
N ASP A 329 32.76 -6.10 5.37
CA ASP A 329 32.26 -7.42 4.94
C ASP A 329 30.98 -7.39 4.09
N PHE A 330 30.80 -6.34 3.29
CA PHE A 330 29.69 -6.29 2.34
C PHE A 330 29.96 -7.24 1.17
N PRO A 331 28.91 -7.92 0.67
CA PRO A 331 29.03 -8.76 -0.52
C PRO A 331 29.48 -7.96 -1.75
N SER A 332 30.36 -8.54 -2.58
CA SER A 332 30.82 -7.90 -3.82
C SER A 332 29.78 -7.93 -4.94
N LYS A 333 28.94 -8.97 -5.00
CA LYS A 333 27.87 -9.07 -5.99
C LYS A 333 26.82 -8.01 -5.74
N SER A 334 26.41 -7.27 -6.77
CA SER A 334 25.51 -6.13 -6.65
C SER A 334 24.15 -6.48 -6.04
N GLU A 335 23.60 -7.64 -6.36
CA GLU A 335 22.33 -8.10 -5.81
C GLU A 335 22.42 -8.34 -4.30
N ASP A 336 23.43 -9.12 -3.88
CA ASP A 336 23.66 -9.45 -2.46
C ASP A 336 24.05 -8.19 -1.67
N PHE A 337 24.84 -7.27 -2.28
CA PHE A 337 25.17 -5.97 -1.69
C PHE A 337 23.90 -5.16 -1.39
N ASN A 338 22.96 -5.10 -2.35
CA ASN A 338 21.73 -4.36 -2.18
C ASN A 338 20.80 -5.01 -1.13
N LYS A 339 20.70 -6.34 -1.11
CA LYS A 339 19.98 -7.08 -0.07
C LYS A 339 20.55 -6.79 1.31
N HIS A 340 21.89 -6.84 1.43
CA HIS A 340 22.59 -6.54 2.67
C HIS A 340 22.38 -5.09 3.15
N LEU A 341 22.48 -4.12 2.23
CA LEU A 341 22.27 -2.70 2.49
C LEU A 341 20.84 -2.37 2.96
N ASN A 342 19.85 -3.13 2.50
CA ASN A 342 18.42 -2.88 2.75
C ASN A 342 17.81 -3.87 3.75
N SER A 343 18.60 -4.78 4.33
CA SER A 343 18.11 -5.74 5.32
C SER A 343 17.50 -5.02 6.52
N PRO A 344 16.22 -5.29 6.86
CA PRO A 344 15.54 -4.63 7.96
C PRO A 344 16.05 -5.09 9.34
N THR A 345 16.72 -6.25 9.39
CA THR A 345 17.30 -6.78 10.63
C THR A 345 18.64 -6.12 10.98
N ARG A 346 19.27 -5.44 10.00
CA ARG A 346 20.59 -4.81 10.18
C ARG A 346 20.44 -3.33 10.50
N GLN A 347 20.78 -2.98 11.72
CA GLN A 347 20.83 -1.58 12.16
C GLN A 347 22.26 -1.06 12.05
N PHE A 348 22.48 -0.10 11.17
CA PHE A 348 23.77 0.56 11.04
C PHE A 348 23.87 1.69 12.07
N SER A 349 24.72 1.53 13.08
CA SER A 349 24.97 2.60 14.05
C SER A 349 25.59 3.81 13.36
N GLN A 350 25.02 5.00 13.55
CA GLN A 350 25.53 6.23 12.95
C GLN A 350 26.96 6.58 13.35
N SER A 351 27.45 6.08 14.48
CA SER A 351 28.81 6.28 14.98
C SER A 351 29.81 5.22 14.51
N SER A 352 29.35 4.12 13.92
CA SER A 352 30.23 3.08 13.38
C SER A 352 30.78 3.46 12.02
N LEU A 353 31.97 2.94 11.65
CA LEU A 353 32.53 3.10 10.31
C LEU A 353 31.53 2.65 9.24
N GLU A 354 30.93 1.48 9.45
CA GLU A 354 29.92 0.92 8.55
C GLU A 354 28.74 1.87 8.36
N GLY A 355 28.15 2.39 9.44
CA GLY A 355 27.01 3.31 9.38
C GLY A 355 27.34 4.62 8.69
N ILE A 356 28.54 5.17 8.91
CA ILE A 356 29.05 6.35 8.22
C ILE A 356 29.15 6.10 6.71
N LEU A 357 29.76 4.98 6.30
CA LEU A 357 29.93 4.61 4.90
C LEU A 357 28.58 4.34 4.22
N VAL A 358 27.67 3.62 4.88
CA VAL A 358 26.31 3.39 4.38
C VAL A 358 25.56 4.72 4.17
N SER A 359 25.70 5.66 5.11
CA SER A 359 25.09 6.99 4.98
C SER A 359 25.65 7.76 3.77
N LYS A 360 26.97 7.74 3.58
CA LYS A 360 27.63 8.36 2.41
C LYS A 360 27.17 7.71 1.11
N TYR A 361 27.15 6.37 1.03
CA TYR A 361 26.69 5.64 -0.15
C TYR A 361 25.26 6.02 -0.52
N ARG A 362 24.37 6.08 0.48
CA ARG A 362 22.97 6.50 0.28
C ARG A 362 22.87 7.96 -0.17
N LYS A 363 23.69 8.86 0.39
CA LYS A 363 23.75 10.27 -0.01
C LYS A 363 24.11 10.41 -1.49
N HIS A 364 25.22 9.82 -1.94
CA HIS A 364 25.64 9.88 -3.34
C HIS A 364 24.60 9.24 -4.27
N SER A 365 24.02 8.10 -3.88
CA SER A 365 22.93 7.47 -4.65
C SER A 365 21.69 8.36 -4.77
N THR A 366 21.37 9.12 -3.73
CA THR A 366 20.23 10.05 -3.74
C THR A 366 20.52 11.25 -4.62
N GLU A 367 21.74 11.79 -4.55
CA GLU A 367 22.17 12.93 -5.35
C GLU A 367 22.20 12.60 -6.86
N MET A 368 22.75 11.45 -7.24
CA MET A 368 22.68 10.96 -8.63
C MET A 368 21.24 10.93 -9.16
N LYS A 369 20.30 10.43 -8.34
CA LYS A 369 18.86 10.40 -8.71
C LYS A 369 18.27 11.79 -8.82
N ARG A 370 18.65 12.70 -7.92
CA ARG A 370 18.19 14.08 -7.93
C ARG A 370 18.60 14.79 -9.23
N ILE A 371 19.89 14.71 -9.60
CA ILE A 371 20.41 15.30 -10.84
C ILE A 371 19.61 14.83 -12.04
N VAL A 372 19.39 13.52 -12.18
CA VAL A 372 18.68 12.95 -13.32
C VAL A 372 17.18 13.26 -13.32
N SER A 373 16.55 13.37 -12.15
CA SER A 373 15.11 13.64 -12.05
C SER A 373 14.75 15.12 -12.17
N GLU A 374 15.68 16.02 -11.83
CA GLU A 374 15.45 17.47 -11.81
C GLU A 374 16.06 18.18 -13.03
N THR A 375 16.70 17.46 -13.96
CA THR A 375 17.30 18.07 -15.15
C THR A 375 16.28 18.87 -15.94
N GLU A 376 16.70 20.06 -16.33
CA GLU A 376 15.90 21.00 -17.10
C GLU A 376 15.45 20.43 -18.45
N ASN A 377 16.28 19.59 -19.10
CA ASN A 377 15.95 18.98 -20.37
C ASN A 377 14.74 18.05 -20.28
N LYS A 378 14.56 17.27 -19.20
CA LYS A 378 13.35 16.47 -19.00
C LYS A 378 12.11 17.34 -18.80
N ILE A 379 12.23 18.40 -17.97
CA ILE A 379 11.12 19.31 -17.66
C ILE A 379 10.70 20.06 -18.94
N SER A 380 11.69 20.52 -19.73
CA SER A 380 11.46 21.17 -21.02
C SER A 380 10.79 20.23 -22.02
N LEU A 381 11.24 18.96 -22.10
CA LEU A 381 10.64 17.98 -22.99
C LEU A 381 9.16 17.73 -22.63
N VAL A 382 8.81 17.62 -21.34
CA VAL A 382 7.40 17.50 -20.94
C VAL A 382 6.56 18.68 -21.46
N SER A 383 7.12 19.89 -21.44
CA SER A 383 6.43 21.08 -21.98
C SER A 383 6.25 21.03 -23.50
N LYS A 384 7.15 20.34 -24.22
CA LYS A 384 7.00 20.10 -25.67
C LYS A 384 5.96 19.03 -26.00
N LEU A 385 5.56 18.23 -25.02
CA LEU A 385 4.48 17.23 -25.21
C LEU A 385 3.07 17.82 -24.99
N ASP A 386 2.92 19.14 -24.96
CA ASP A 386 1.67 19.85 -24.72
C ASP A 386 0.53 19.40 -25.66
N GLN A 387 0.80 19.27 -26.97
CA GLN A 387 -0.19 18.80 -27.95
C GLN A 387 -0.59 17.34 -27.72
N ALA A 388 0.37 16.48 -27.34
CA ALA A 388 0.08 15.09 -26.97
C ALA A 388 -0.81 15.01 -25.72
N ILE A 389 -0.54 15.84 -24.71
CA ILE A 389 -1.35 15.95 -23.50
C ILE A 389 -2.75 16.46 -23.83
N LEU A 390 -2.88 17.43 -24.72
CA LEU A 390 -4.18 17.97 -25.14
C LEU A 390 -4.99 16.95 -25.95
N SER A 391 -4.36 16.11 -26.76
CA SER A 391 -5.03 15.08 -27.55
C SER A 391 -5.49 13.87 -26.74
N ALA A 392 -4.86 13.55 -25.61
CA ALA A 392 -5.31 12.52 -24.69
C ALA A 392 -6.61 12.95 -23.96
N THR A 393 -7.40 12.01 -23.44
CA THR A 393 -8.56 12.35 -22.59
C THR A 393 -8.10 12.85 -21.23
N ARG A 394 -7.20 12.08 -20.58
CA ARG A 394 -6.57 12.42 -19.30
C ARG A 394 -5.13 11.95 -19.30
N THR A 395 -4.26 12.80 -18.75
CA THR A 395 -2.84 12.51 -18.66
C THR A 395 -2.38 12.40 -17.21
N LEU A 396 -1.52 11.42 -16.95
CA LEU A 396 -0.86 11.23 -15.67
C LEU A 396 0.65 11.30 -15.85
N ILE A 397 1.30 12.25 -15.18
CA ILE A 397 2.74 12.45 -15.21
C ILE A 397 3.34 12.00 -13.88
N PHE A 398 4.30 11.08 -13.92
CA PHE A 398 5.01 10.61 -12.74
C PHE A 398 6.38 11.27 -12.61
N CYS A 399 6.65 11.88 -11.46
CA CYS A 399 7.94 12.44 -11.10
C CYS A 399 8.39 12.02 -9.69
N GLU A 400 9.65 12.29 -9.33
CA GLU A 400 10.24 11.88 -8.04
C GLU A 400 10.18 12.97 -6.97
N THR A 401 10.22 14.24 -7.35
CA THR A 401 10.32 15.36 -6.41
C THR A 401 9.16 16.34 -6.55
N ILE A 402 8.83 17.00 -5.43
CA ILE A 402 7.78 18.04 -5.41
C ILE A 402 8.21 19.21 -6.28
N GLU A 403 9.52 19.54 -6.29
CA GLU A 403 10.04 20.65 -7.07
C GLU A 403 9.87 20.41 -8.58
N THR A 404 10.25 19.23 -9.07
CA THR A 404 9.98 18.84 -10.47
C THR A 404 8.49 18.96 -10.81
N SER A 405 7.62 18.49 -9.91
CA SER A 405 6.16 18.55 -10.14
C SER A 405 5.66 19.99 -10.22
N ARG A 406 6.22 20.90 -9.40
CA ARG A 406 5.89 22.33 -9.41
C ARG A 406 6.27 22.97 -10.74
N LEU A 407 7.50 22.76 -11.19
CA LEU A 407 8.01 23.32 -12.44
C LEU A 407 7.23 22.84 -13.66
N ILE A 408 6.91 21.53 -13.72
CA ILE A 408 6.09 20.97 -14.79
C ILE A 408 4.70 21.60 -14.79
N LYS A 409 4.06 21.69 -13.62
CA LYS A 409 2.74 22.31 -13.48
C LYS A 409 2.77 23.76 -14.00
N GLU A 410 3.74 24.57 -13.59
CA GLU A 410 3.85 25.97 -14.02
C GLU A 410 3.96 26.08 -15.54
N ARG A 411 4.78 25.25 -16.19
CA ARG A 411 4.95 25.26 -17.64
C ARG A 411 3.71 24.81 -18.40
N LEU A 412 3.05 23.76 -17.92
CA LEU A 412 1.84 23.27 -18.55
C LEU A 412 0.66 24.25 -18.36
N LEU A 413 0.58 24.95 -17.22
CA LEU A 413 -0.38 26.04 -17.02
C LEU A 413 -0.12 27.20 -17.99
N TYR A 414 1.16 27.58 -18.21
CA TYR A 414 1.51 28.59 -19.21
C TYR A 414 1.10 28.20 -20.62
N LYS A 415 1.06 26.90 -20.94
CA LYS A 415 0.56 26.35 -22.20
C LYS A 415 -0.99 26.21 -22.25
N GLY A 416 -1.71 26.69 -21.23
CA GLY A 416 -3.17 26.62 -21.16
C GLY A 416 -3.73 25.26 -20.77
N ILE A 417 -2.91 24.33 -20.28
CA ILE A 417 -3.34 22.99 -19.87
C ILE A 417 -3.81 23.05 -18.42
N SER A 418 -5.04 22.59 -18.13
CA SER A 418 -5.52 22.45 -16.76
C SER A 418 -4.81 21.29 -16.05
N VAL A 419 -3.92 21.64 -15.10
CA VAL A 419 -3.03 20.69 -14.42
C VAL A 419 -2.88 21.00 -12.94
N THR A 420 -2.76 19.97 -12.12
CA THR A 420 -2.45 20.12 -10.69
C THR A 420 -1.45 19.08 -10.21
N ASN A 421 -0.83 19.34 -9.05
CA ASN A 421 0.11 18.42 -8.41
C ASN A 421 -0.61 17.51 -7.42
N PHE A 422 -0.10 16.27 -7.30
CA PHE A 422 -0.61 15.27 -6.38
C PHE A 422 0.54 14.62 -5.60
N HIS A 423 0.58 14.83 -4.29
CA HIS A 423 1.67 14.32 -3.43
C HIS A 423 1.18 14.01 -2.01
N SER A 424 2.00 13.30 -1.23
CA SER A 424 1.66 12.86 0.13
C SER A 424 1.45 14.00 1.14
N GLY A 425 1.96 15.21 0.87
CA GLY A 425 1.75 16.39 1.71
C GLY A 425 0.37 17.04 1.61
N LEU A 426 -0.49 16.59 0.69
CA LEU A 426 -1.87 17.08 0.57
C LEU A 426 -2.78 16.38 1.60
N SER A 427 -3.79 17.10 2.12
CA SER A 427 -4.84 16.50 2.95
C SER A 427 -5.66 15.48 2.15
N ASN A 428 -6.29 14.52 2.85
CA ASN A 428 -7.11 13.51 2.19
C ASN A 428 -8.29 14.12 1.42
N SER A 429 -8.98 15.12 2.01
CA SER A 429 -10.06 15.84 1.33
C SER A 429 -9.57 16.46 0.01
N LYS A 430 -8.45 17.19 0.05
CA LYS A 430 -7.90 17.82 -1.15
C LYS A 430 -7.47 16.81 -2.22
N ARG A 431 -7.04 15.61 -1.84
CA ARG A 431 -6.75 14.54 -2.79
C ARG A 431 -8.02 14.00 -3.44
N GLU A 432 -9.09 13.83 -2.66
CA GLU A 432 -10.41 13.41 -3.16
C GLU A 432 -10.97 14.44 -4.16
N ASP A 433 -10.94 15.72 -3.81
CA ASP A 433 -11.35 16.81 -4.70
C ASP A 433 -10.61 16.82 -6.03
N ILE A 434 -9.27 16.66 -6.00
CA ILE A 434 -8.43 16.61 -7.20
C ILE A 434 -8.79 15.41 -8.09
N LEU A 435 -9.05 14.25 -7.51
CA LEU A 435 -9.42 13.07 -8.27
C LEU A 435 -10.83 13.21 -8.90
N GLU A 436 -11.75 13.86 -8.21
CA GLU A 436 -13.07 14.18 -8.73
C GLU A 436 -12.98 15.18 -9.89
N GLU A 437 -12.16 16.22 -9.76
CA GLU A 437 -11.91 17.19 -10.85
C GLU A 437 -11.26 16.53 -12.08
N LEU A 438 -10.32 15.59 -11.86
CA LEU A 438 -9.74 14.79 -12.94
C LEU A 438 -10.81 13.87 -13.58
N GLY A 439 -11.64 13.24 -12.75
CA GLY A 439 -12.73 12.36 -13.20
C GLY A 439 -13.81 13.09 -14.00
N SER A 440 -14.18 14.29 -13.59
CA SER A 440 -15.16 15.14 -14.30
C SER A 440 -14.61 15.81 -15.56
N GLY A 441 -13.28 15.75 -15.80
CA GLY A 441 -12.62 16.39 -16.94
C GLY A 441 -12.32 17.89 -16.74
N LYS A 442 -12.54 18.45 -15.54
CA LYS A 442 -12.10 19.82 -15.19
C LYS A 442 -10.59 19.93 -15.20
N LEU A 443 -9.91 18.86 -14.77
CA LEU A 443 -8.47 18.71 -14.90
C LEU A 443 -8.14 17.80 -16.08
N LYS A 444 -7.22 18.23 -16.93
CA LYS A 444 -6.68 17.48 -18.06
C LYS A 444 -5.51 16.60 -17.66
N CYS A 445 -4.68 17.09 -16.74
CA CYS A 445 -3.41 16.49 -16.38
C CYS A 445 -3.19 16.49 -14.86
N LEU A 446 -2.63 15.40 -14.36
CA LEU A 446 -2.19 15.25 -12.97
C LEU A 446 -0.71 14.96 -12.91
N VAL A 447 0.07 15.77 -12.16
CA VAL A 447 1.49 15.52 -11.91
C VAL A 447 1.65 14.88 -10.54
N ALA A 448 2.00 13.60 -10.50
CA ALA A 448 2.05 12.80 -9.29
C ALA A 448 3.49 12.58 -8.80
N VAL A 449 3.74 12.90 -7.52
CA VAL A 449 5.00 12.65 -6.83
C VAL A 449 4.82 11.47 -5.89
N ARG A 450 5.32 10.29 -6.26
CA ARG A 450 5.31 9.04 -5.44
C ARG A 450 3.95 8.64 -4.82
N ALA A 451 2.97 9.55 -4.80
CA ALA A 451 1.74 9.41 -4.02
C ALA A 451 0.73 8.42 -4.61
N LEU A 452 0.82 8.11 -5.90
CA LEU A 452 -0.07 7.16 -6.57
C LEU A 452 0.39 5.70 -6.46
N ASP A 453 1.53 5.46 -5.83
CA ASP A 453 2.00 4.10 -5.54
C ASP A 453 1.12 3.38 -4.48
N GLU A 454 0.16 4.10 -3.84
CA GLU A 454 -0.55 3.67 -2.64
C GLU A 454 -2.07 3.47 -2.81
N GLY A 455 -2.50 2.63 -3.74
CA GLY A 455 -3.90 2.13 -3.72
C GLY A 455 -5.01 3.15 -4.06
N ILE A 456 -4.68 4.37 -4.49
CA ILE A 456 -5.66 5.40 -4.84
C ILE A 456 -6.36 5.03 -6.15
N ASP A 457 -7.67 5.11 -6.18
CA ASP A 457 -8.45 4.91 -7.42
C ASP A 457 -8.38 6.17 -8.28
N VAL A 458 -7.71 6.05 -9.43
CA VAL A 458 -7.55 7.14 -10.39
C VAL A 458 -8.55 6.90 -11.54
N PRO A 459 -9.24 7.94 -12.02
CA PRO A 459 -10.08 7.85 -13.21
C PRO A 459 -9.33 7.30 -14.42
N ASP A 460 -10.04 6.84 -15.45
CA ASP A 460 -9.43 6.28 -16.66
C ASP A 460 -8.43 7.24 -17.29
N ILE A 461 -7.15 6.83 -17.32
CA ILE A 461 -6.02 7.55 -17.90
C ILE A 461 -5.66 6.88 -19.23
N ASP A 462 -5.47 7.66 -20.27
CA ASP A 462 -5.05 7.14 -21.58
C ASP A 462 -3.62 7.53 -21.99
N LEU A 463 -3.05 8.57 -21.37
CA LEU A 463 -1.64 8.92 -21.52
C LEU A 463 -0.91 8.93 -20.18
N GLY A 464 0.14 8.11 -20.07
CA GLY A 464 1.05 8.13 -18.93
C GLY A 464 2.43 8.61 -19.34
N ILE A 465 3.00 9.58 -18.59
CA ILE A 465 4.36 10.08 -18.84
C ILE A 465 5.21 9.80 -17.59
N ILE A 466 6.32 9.09 -17.74
CA ILE A 466 7.25 8.73 -16.68
C ILE A 466 8.55 9.50 -16.90
N ILE A 467 8.82 10.47 -16.03
CA ILE A 467 9.98 11.36 -16.16
C ILE A 467 11.21 10.85 -15.43
N SER A 468 11.01 10.14 -14.33
CA SER A 468 12.10 9.64 -13.50
C SER A 468 11.99 8.16 -13.25
N GLY A 469 13.17 7.53 -13.15
CA GLY A 469 13.33 6.10 -12.98
C GLY A 469 12.54 5.54 -11.80
N THR A 470 11.84 4.49 -12.05
CA THR A 470 11.21 3.67 -11.02
C THR A 470 12.29 2.81 -10.36
N LYS A 471 12.39 2.85 -9.04
CA LYS A 471 13.41 2.09 -8.29
C LYS A 471 13.23 0.58 -8.38
N THR A 472 12.03 0.11 -8.69
CA THR A 472 11.68 -1.31 -8.70
C THR A 472 10.65 -1.61 -9.77
N LYS A 473 10.71 -2.82 -10.33
CA LYS A 473 9.70 -3.41 -11.21
C LYS A 473 8.28 -3.24 -10.64
N ARG A 474 8.15 -3.41 -9.32
CA ARG A 474 6.90 -3.23 -8.60
C ARG A 474 6.28 -1.85 -8.80
N GLN A 475 7.07 -0.77 -8.57
CA GLN A 475 6.56 0.60 -8.73
C GLN A 475 6.10 0.86 -10.16
N MET A 476 6.85 0.37 -11.14
CA MET A 476 6.48 0.48 -12.54
C MET A 476 5.17 -0.25 -12.84
N ILE A 477 5.03 -1.50 -12.42
CA ILE A 477 3.81 -2.30 -12.62
C ILE A 477 2.61 -1.63 -11.93
N GLN A 478 2.78 -1.07 -10.73
CA GLN A 478 1.73 -0.36 -10.02
C GLN A 478 1.31 0.93 -10.74
N ARG A 479 2.26 1.71 -11.25
CA ARG A 479 2.00 2.92 -12.05
C ARG A 479 1.28 2.58 -13.35
N MET A 480 1.78 1.60 -14.08
CA MET A 480 1.17 1.13 -15.32
C MET A 480 -0.25 0.60 -15.12
N GLY A 481 -0.49 -0.20 -14.10
CA GLY A 481 -1.80 -0.76 -13.85
C GLY A 481 -2.90 0.28 -13.58
N ARG A 482 -2.53 1.56 -13.40
CA ARG A 482 -3.49 2.68 -13.34
C ARG A 482 -3.77 3.28 -14.72
N ILE A 483 -2.83 3.13 -15.65
CA ILE A 483 -2.95 3.60 -17.04
C ILE A 483 -3.59 2.51 -17.90
N LEU A 484 -3.23 1.24 -17.66
CA LEU A 484 -3.63 0.09 -18.46
C LEU A 484 -4.99 -0.52 -18.06
N ARG A 485 -5.79 0.15 -17.24
CA ARG A 485 -7.15 -0.34 -16.96
C ARG A 485 -7.96 -0.42 -18.24
N ARG A 486 -8.67 -1.54 -18.42
CA ARG A 486 -9.58 -1.69 -19.56
C ARG A 486 -10.65 -0.59 -19.49
N LYS A 487 -10.78 0.16 -20.57
CA LYS A 487 -11.71 1.27 -20.69
C LYS A 487 -13.02 0.77 -21.31
N LYS A 488 -14.11 1.45 -20.97
CA LYS A 488 -15.44 1.09 -21.49
C LYS A 488 -15.53 1.26 -23.02
N ASP A 489 -14.73 2.16 -23.58
CA ASP A 489 -14.74 2.55 -25.00
C ASP A 489 -13.63 1.94 -25.84
N THR A 490 -13.00 0.87 -25.37
CA THR A 490 -11.96 0.08 -26.07
C THR A 490 -10.69 0.86 -26.48
N ARG A 491 -10.50 2.11 -25.97
CA ARG A 491 -9.28 2.88 -26.26
C ARG A 491 -8.05 2.20 -25.68
N ASN A 492 -6.98 2.23 -26.44
CA ASN A 492 -5.67 1.80 -25.98
C ASN A 492 -5.09 2.79 -24.97
N ALA A 493 -4.03 2.40 -24.27
CA ALA A 493 -3.22 3.28 -23.46
C ALA A 493 -1.96 3.70 -24.24
N CYS A 494 -1.42 4.86 -23.92
CA CYS A 494 -0.12 5.31 -24.41
C CYS A 494 0.79 5.59 -23.19
N LEU A 495 1.98 5.01 -23.21
CA LEU A 495 2.99 5.20 -22.18
C LEU A 495 4.23 5.83 -22.79
N VAL A 496 4.66 6.97 -22.23
CA VAL A 496 5.85 7.70 -22.63
C VAL A 496 6.84 7.66 -21.47
N ARG A 497 8.05 7.13 -21.70
CA ARG A 497 9.16 7.21 -20.75
C ARG A 497 10.16 8.23 -21.23
N ILE A 498 10.55 9.14 -20.33
CA ILE A 498 11.66 10.09 -20.55
C ILE A 498 12.84 9.65 -19.69
N TYR A 499 14.01 9.49 -20.30
CA TYR A 499 15.23 9.04 -19.61
C TYR A 499 16.44 9.86 -20.06
N ALA A 500 17.47 9.91 -19.21
CA ALA A 500 18.71 10.60 -19.51
C ALA A 500 19.76 9.60 -19.97
N TYR A 501 20.39 9.90 -21.13
CA TYR A 501 21.52 9.13 -21.64
C TYR A 501 22.73 9.20 -20.69
N ASP A 502 23.58 8.19 -20.75
CA ASP A 502 24.84 8.08 -20.02
C ASP A 502 24.71 8.21 -18.50
N THR A 503 23.57 7.78 -17.97
CA THR A 503 23.26 7.72 -16.54
C THR A 503 22.83 6.30 -16.13
N HIS A 504 22.46 6.13 -14.85
CA HIS A 504 21.86 4.88 -14.38
C HIS A 504 20.50 4.54 -15.01
N GLU A 505 19.92 5.44 -15.82
CA GLU A 505 18.66 5.17 -16.53
C GLU A 505 18.88 4.53 -17.90
N CYS A 506 19.99 4.85 -18.58
CA CYS A 506 20.36 4.26 -19.88
C CYS A 506 21.79 4.62 -20.25
N THR A 507 22.51 3.68 -20.86
CA THR A 507 23.80 3.95 -21.52
C THR A 507 23.62 3.99 -23.03
N ARG A 508 24.11 5.05 -23.70
CA ARG A 508 23.92 5.28 -25.14
C ARG A 508 24.44 4.14 -26.03
N PHE A 509 25.47 3.42 -25.55
CA PHE A 509 26.16 2.36 -26.30
C PHE A 509 25.73 0.94 -25.93
N ASN A 510 24.86 0.77 -24.96
CA ASN A 510 24.47 -0.54 -24.44
C ASN A 510 22.95 -0.73 -24.58
N THR A 511 22.51 -0.96 -25.82
CA THR A 511 21.10 -1.21 -26.15
C THR A 511 20.55 -2.50 -25.52
N ASN A 512 21.45 -3.36 -24.98
CA ASN A 512 21.09 -4.63 -24.34
C ASN A 512 20.92 -4.52 -22.80
N ASN A 513 21.26 -3.37 -22.19
CA ASN A 513 20.90 -3.08 -20.80
C ASN A 513 19.48 -2.50 -20.76
N ASP A 514 18.53 -3.22 -21.29
CA ASP A 514 17.17 -3.09 -20.81
C ASP A 514 17.24 -3.37 -19.31
N ASP A 515 17.07 -2.31 -18.51
CA ASP A 515 16.82 -2.44 -17.09
C ASP A 515 15.77 -3.56 -16.96
N ASP A 516 16.09 -4.69 -16.30
CA ASP A 516 15.21 -5.87 -16.23
C ASP A 516 13.77 -5.50 -15.85
N ASN A 517 13.64 -4.37 -15.16
CA ASN A 517 12.38 -3.77 -14.73
C ASN A 517 11.54 -3.17 -15.87
N LEU A 518 12.16 -2.80 -16.98
CA LEU A 518 11.52 -2.19 -18.16
C LEU A 518 11.39 -3.16 -19.32
N SER A 519 12.22 -4.20 -19.37
CA SER A 519 12.15 -5.23 -20.40
C SER A 519 10.77 -5.88 -20.48
N LEU A 520 10.12 -6.12 -19.34
CA LEU A 520 8.75 -6.66 -19.27
C LEU A 520 7.71 -5.74 -19.90
N ILE A 521 7.90 -4.43 -19.80
CA ILE A 521 6.99 -3.44 -20.37
C ILE A 521 7.25 -3.33 -21.87
N ASN A 522 8.53 -3.18 -22.23
CA ASN A 522 8.96 -3.10 -23.59
C ASN A 522 8.53 -4.32 -24.43
N ASN A 523 8.68 -5.52 -23.87
CA ASN A 523 8.45 -6.76 -24.60
C ASN A 523 6.96 -7.12 -24.77
N ASN A 524 6.07 -6.47 -24.03
CA ASN A 524 4.63 -6.72 -24.06
C ASN A 524 3.80 -5.55 -24.63
N ALA A 525 4.44 -4.46 -25.07
CA ALA A 525 3.74 -3.38 -25.77
C ALA A 525 3.34 -3.81 -27.20
N ASP A 526 2.15 -3.44 -27.64
CA ASP A 526 1.70 -3.69 -29.02
C ASP A 526 2.57 -2.96 -30.03
N PHE A 527 3.10 -1.81 -29.66
CA PHE A 527 4.02 -1.01 -30.44
C PHE A 527 5.07 -0.36 -29.54
N LYS A 528 6.34 -0.37 -30.00
CA LYS A 528 7.47 0.21 -29.29
C LYS A 528 8.27 1.09 -30.23
N GLU A 529 8.54 2.32 -29.83
CA GLU A 529 9.41 3.24 -30.58
C GLU A 529 10.37 3.95 -29.62
N GLN A 530 11.65 4.03 -30.02
CA GLN A 530 12.67 4.82 -29.33
C GLN A 530 12.98 6.05 -30.17
N LEU A 531 12.88 7.23 -29.56
CA LEU A 531 13.06 8.53 -30.22
C LEU A 531 14.07 9.38 -29.45
N ASP A 532 14.75 10.28 -30.18
CA ASP A 532 15.56 11.32 -29.54
C ASP A 532 14.64 12.44 -29.02
N GLY A 533 14.58 12.58 -27.71
CA GLY A 533 13.76 13.60 -27.06
C GLY A 533 14.27 15.02 -27.26
N ASN A 534 15.55 15.19 -27.65
CA ASN A 534 16.10 16.51 -27.95
C ASN A 534 15.54 17.08 -29.26
N GLU A 535 15.21 16.22 -30.22
CA GLU A 535 14.78 16.56 -31.57
C GLU A 535 13.27 16.40 -31.78
N ILE A 536 12.50 16.09 -30.75
CA ILE A 536 11.08 15.77 -30.91
C ILE A 536 10.28 17.00 -31.37
N ASP A 537 9.49 16.81 -32.42
CA ASP A 537 8.47 17.77 -32.86
C ASP A 537 7.15 17.50 -32.11
N SER A 538 6.58 18.56 -31.54
CA SER A 538 5.38 18.48 -30.68
C SER A 538 4.15 18.00 -31.43
N ASP A 539 3.94 18.50 -32.66
CA ASP A 539 2.73 18.21 -33.44
C ASP A 539 2.81 16.82 -34.06
N GLU A 540 3.97 16.44 -34.59
CA GLU A 540 4.20 15.09 -35.12
C GLU A 540 4.03 14.04 -34.05
N PHE A 541 4.60 14.27 -32.87
CA PHE A 541 4.47 13.35 -31.75
C PHE A 541 3.03 13.28 -31.21
N ALA A 542 2.30 14.38 -31.22
CA ALA A 542 0.88 14.40 -30.87
C ALA A 542 0.03 13.54 -31.81
N ILE A 543 0.35 13.54 -33.11
CA ILE A 543 -0.31 12.67 -34.08
C ILE A 543 -0.03 11.19 -33.76
N LYS A 544 1.22 10.84 -33.44
CA LYS A 544 1.60 9.46 -33.03
C LYS A 544 0.84 9.03 -31.77
N VAL A 545 0.82 9.87 -30.72
CA VAL A 545 0.11 9.59 -29.46
C VAL A 545 -1.40 9.45 -29.70
N ARG A 546 -1.99 10.34 -30.47
CA ARG A 546 -3.42 10.29 -30.82
C ARG A 546 -3.76 9.01 -31.61
N GLY A 547 -2.96 8.66 -32.60
CA GLY A 547 -3.09 7.42 -33.33
C GLY A 547 -3.00 6.21 -32.42
N SER A 548 -2.06 6.22 -31.47
CA SER A 548 -1.89 5.13 -30.49
C SER A 548 -3.09 4.94 -29.56
N ILE A 549 -3.71 6.03 -29.09
CA ILE A 549 -4.86 5.99 -28.18
C ILE A 549 -6.14 5.60 -28.91
N PHE A 550 -6.36 6.17 -30.08
CA PHE A 550 -7.59 6.07 -30.87
C PHE A 550 -7.46 5.16 -32.11
N CYS A 551 -6.45 4.25 -32.13
CA CYS A 551 -6.35 3.29 -33.23
C CYS A 551 -7.68 2.57 -33.42
N TYR A 552 -8.35 2.92 -34.49
CA TYR A 552 -9.43 2.13 -35.04
C TYR A 552 -8.79 0.90 -35.71
N THR A 553 -9.04 -0.29 -35.15
CA THR A 553 -8.76 -1.56 -35.80
C THR A 553 -9.53 -1.69 -37.09
#